data_7b55bb5951dc7e8e3fe966385807ef09
#
_entry.id   7b55bb5951dc7e8e3fe966385807ef09
#
_cell.length_a   1.000
_cell.length_b   1.000
_cell.length_c   1.000
_cell.angle_alpha   90.00
_cell.angle_beta   90.00
_cell.angle_gamma   90.00
#
_symmetry.space_group_name_H-M   'P 1'
#
loop_
_entity.id
_entity.type
_entity.pdbx_description
1 polymer ?
#
loop_
_entity_poly.entity_id
_entity_poly.type
_entity_poly.pdbx_seq_one_letter_code
_entity_poly.pdbx_strand_id
1 'polypeptide(L)'
;NSGTYDFLKKYAEEKNVRVIFLGFRKDIPEINRCADIAVLPSLREGLGLAGIEALASGVPVVGSNVQGIKDYVIDGKTGYLCSPRDADAFADKIQLLSDKEARFSMRKACVEKAEEFRLDISHQQMKNIYKNLLHEQERVK
;
A
#
# COMPACT_ATOMS: atom_id res chain seq x y z
N ASN A 1 -6.54 20.82 7.38
CA ASN A 1 -6.77 21.83 6.35
C ASN A 1 -8.20 21.70 5.81
N SER A 2 -9.13 22.52 6.32
CA SER A 2 -10.54 22.53 5.89
C SER A 2 -10.68 22.79 4.38
N GLY A 3 -9.86 23.67 3.81
CA GLY A 3 -9.95 24.03 2.39
C GLY A 3 -9.71 22.89 1.40
N THR A 4 -8.81 21.95 1.70
CA THR A 4 -8.58 20.79 0.83
C THR A 4 -9.76 19.81 0.89
N TYR A 5 -10.34 19.63 2.07
CA TYR A 5 -11.51 18.77 2.25
C TYR A 5 -12.72 19.32 1.48
N ASP A 6 -13.01 20.61 1.62
CA ASP A 6 -14.14 21.26 0.96
C ASP A 6 -13.98 21.23 -0.57
N PHE A 7 -12.76 21.47 -1.05
CA PHE A 7 -12.42 21.36 -2.47
C PHE A 7 -12.69 19.94 -3.01
N LEU A 8 -12.18 18.90 -2.33
CA LEU A 8 -12.35 17.51 -2.77
C LEU A 8 -13.81 17.08 -2.74
N LYS A 9 -14.57 17.51 -1.74
CA LYS A 9 -16.00 17.23 -1.66
C LYS A 9 -16.75 17.83 -2.85
N LYS A 10 -16.53 19.11 -3.12
CA LYS A 10 -17.14 19.80 -4.27
C LYS A 10 -16.73 19.15 -5.59
N TYR A 11 -15.47 18.82 -5.76
CA TYR A 11 -14.97 18.15 -6.96
C TYR A 11 -15.61 16.77 -7.17
N ALA A 12 -15.78 15.99 -6.11
CA ALA A 12 -16.47 14.71 -6.18
C ALA A 12 -17.95 14.86 -6.59
N GLU A 13 -18.65 15.87 -6.05
CA GLU A 13 -20.03 16.21 -6.43
C GLU A 13 -20.11 16.60 -7.91
N GLU A 14 -19.22 17.47 -8.39
CA GLU A 14 -19.15 17.90 -9.81
C GLU A 14 -18.90 16.71 -10.76
N LYS A 15 -18.14 15.72 -10.30
CA LYS A 15 -17.85 14.50 -11.08
C LYS A 15 -18.86 13.38 -10.89
N ASN A 16 -19.90 13.60 -10.08
CA ASN A 16 -20.90 12.61 -9.71
C ASN A 16 -20.26 11.31 -9.13
N VAL A 17 -19.21 11.48 -8.31
CA VAL A 17 -18.50 10.38 -7.63
C VAL A 17 -18.87 10.39 -6.16
N ARG A 18 -19.30 9.23 -5.64
CA ARG A 18 -19.55 9.07 -4.20
C ARG A 18 -18.23 8.94 -3.45
N VAL A 19 -17.91 9.90 -2.61
CA VAL A 19 -16.73 9.90 -1.73
C VAL A 19 -17.19 9.92 -0.27
N ILE A 20 -16.58 9.08 0.57
CA ILE A 20 -16.79 9.02 2.01
C ILE A 20 -15.48 9.33 2.69
N PHE A 21 -15.43 10.44 3.42
CA PHE A 21 -14.27 10.85 4.20
C PHE A 21 -14.37 10.25 5.60
N LEU A 22 -13.55 9.25 5.89
CA LEU A 22 -13.62 8.52 7.15
C LEU A 22 -12.90 9.23 8.31
N GLY A 23 -12.09 10.27 8.03
CA GLY A 23 -11.26 10.91 9.03
C GLY A 23 -10.21 9.97 9.64
N PHE A 24 -9.78 10.26 10.86
CA PHE A 24 -8.84 9.39 11.58
C PHE A 24 -9.56 8.15 12.10
N ARG A 25 -9.03 6.96 11.76
CA ARG A 25 -9.59 5.66 12.15
C ARG A 25 -8.53 4.81 12.85
N LYS A 26 -8.97 3.92 13.72
CA LYS A 26 -8.13 2.92 14.41
C LYS A 26 -8.43 1.48 13.96
N ASP A 27 -9.52 1.30 13.23
CA ASP A 27 -10.03 0.03 12.72
C ASP A 27 -9.66 -0.17 11.24
N ILE A 28 -8.40 0.12 10.89
CA ILE A 28 -7.89 0.01 9.52
C ILE A 28 -8.03 -1.41 8.95
N PRO A 29 -7.75 -2.51 9.71
CA PRO A 29 -7.94 -3.86 9.18
C PRO A 29 -9.40 -4.16 8.80
N GLU A 30 -10.35 -3.65 9.55
CA GLU A 30 -11.80 -3.82 9.29
C GLU A 30 -12.21 -3.04 8.03
N ILE A 31 -11.71 -1.82 7.88
CA ILE A 31 -11.95 -0.99 6.69
C ILE A 31 -11.36 -1.67 5.45
N ASN A 32 -10.12 -2.14 5.52
CA ASN A 32 -9.47 -2.81 4.41
C ASN A 32 -10.22 -4.07 3.98
N ARG A 33 -10.77 -4.85 4.92
CA ARG A 33 -11.60 -6.02 4.57
C ARG A 33 -12.88 -5.68 3.81
N CYS A 34 -13.35 -4.46 3.90
CA CYS A 34 -14.50 -3.96 3.13
C CYS A 34 -14.09 -3.34 1.78
N ALA A 35 -12.79 -3.21 1.52
CA ALA A 35 -12.28 -2.64 0.29
C ALA A 35 -12.03 -3.70 -0.78
N ASP A 36 -12.31 -3.34 -2.02
CA ASP A 36 -11.94 -4.14 -3.20
C ASP A 36 -10.54 -3.84 -3.70
N ILE A 37 -10.13 -2.57 -3.62
CA ILE A 37 -8.86 -2.04 -4.14
C ILE A 37 -8.37 -0.96 -3.20
N ALA A 38 -7.07 -0.94 -2.90
CA ALA A 38 -6.41 0.19 -2.27
C ALA A 38 -5.69 1.03 -3.31
N VAL A 39 -5.83 2.35 -3.26
CA VAL A 39 -5.22 3.27 -4.22
C VAL A 39 -4.27 4.23 -3.52
N LEU A 40 -3.00 4.24 -3.93
CA LEU A 40 -1.94 5.04 -3.33
C LEU A 40 -1.23 5.90 -4.38
N PRO A 41 -1.79 7.06 -4.76
CA PRO A 41 -1.25 7.94 -5.79
C PRO A 41 -0.17 8.90 -5.22
N SER A 42 0.72 8.39 -4.40
CA SER A 42 1.76 9.18 -3.72
C SER A 42 2.81 9.67 -4.71
N LEU A 43 3.25 10.91 -4.56
CA LEU A 43 4.39 11.45 -5.32
C LEU A 43 5.72 11.02 -4.72
N ARG A 44 5.75 10.80 -3.42
CA ARG A 44 6.88 10.28 -2.64
C ARG A 44 6.35 9.44 -1.50
N GLU A 45 7.00 8.34 -1.22
CA GLU A 45 6.64 7.46 -0.13
C GLU A 45 7.91 6.80 0.44
N GLY A 46 8.04 6.75 1.75
CA GLY A 46 9.13 6.05 2.42
C GLY A 46 8.93 4.54 2.41
N LEU A 47 7.85 4.09 3.01
CA LEU A 47 7.44 2.68 3.00
C LEU A 47 5.97 2.52 2.61
N GLY A 48 5.09 3.42 3.04
CA GLY A 48 3.67 3.39 2.71
C GLY A 48 2.91 2.28 3.45
N LEU A 49 2.93 2.30 4.78
CA LEU A 49 2.28 1.28 5.62
C LEU A 49 0.83 1.01 5.23
N ALA A 50 0.08 2.01 4.78
CA ALA A 50 -1.30 1.82 4.34
C ALA A 50 -1.44 0.80 3.21
N GLY A 51 -0.47 0.73 2.30
CA GLY A 51 -0.46 -0.28 1.24
C GLY A 51 -0.14 -1.67 1.77
N ILE A 52 0.80 -1.79 2.70
CA ILE A 52 1.14 -3.07 3.34
C ILE A 52 -0.05 -3.59 4.16
N GLU A 53 -0.75 -2.71 4.89
CA GLU A 53 -1.97 -3.04 5.64
C GLU A 53 -3.10 -3.52 4.71
N ALA A 54 -3.24 -2.90 3.52
CA ALA A 54 -4.17 -3.35 2.51
C ALA A 54 -3.80 -4.75 2.00
N LEU A 55 -2.53 -4.98 1.62
CA LEU A 55 -2.04 -6.30 1.21
C LEU A 55 -2.24 -7.35 2.29
N ALA A 56 -1.97 -7.04 3.56
CA ALA A 56 -2.20 -7.94 4.70
C ALA A 56 -3.67 -8.35 4.85
N SER A 57 -4.58 -7.49 4.40
CA SER A 57 -6.03 -7.77 4.34
C SER A 57 -6.44 -8.51 3.05
N GLY A 58 -5.49 -8.83 2.18
CA GLY A 58 -5.74 -9.48 0.90
C GLY A 58 -6.30 -8.54 -0.17
N VAL A 59 -6.11 -7.24 -0.03
CA VAL A 59 -6.59 -6.21 -0.95
C VAL A 59 -5.46 -5.77 -1.87
N PRO A 60 -5.62 -5.89 -3.22
CA PRO A 60 -4.61 -5.47 -4.17
C PRO A 60 -4.44 -3.95 -4.18
N VAL A 61 -3.24 -3.49 -4.45
CA VAL A 61 -2.86 -2.08 -4.44
C VAL A 61 -2.65 -1.56 -5.86
N VAL A 62 -3.29 -0.46 -6.22
CA VAL A 62 -2.89 0.36 -7.37
C VAL A 62 -2.10 1.55 -6.83
N GLY A 63 -0.81 1.55 -7.05
CA GLY A 63 0.10 2.51 -6.44
C GLY A 63 1.02 3.20 -7.44
N SER A 64 1.54 4.36 -7.04
CA SER A 64 2.58 5.04 -7.81
C SER A 64 3.87 4.22 -7.83
N ASN A 65 4.54 4.19 -8.97
CA ASN A 65 5.87 3.59 -9.12
C ASN A 65 6.94 4.49 -8.50
N VAL A 66 6.91 4.59 -7.17
CA VAL A 66 7.87 5.31 -6.35
C VAL A 66 8.50 4.39 -5.33
N GLN A 67 9.67 4.79 -4.79
CA GLN A 67 10.32 4.04 -3.73
C GLN A 67 9.36 3.85 -2.54
N GLY A 68 9.46 2.71 -1.88
CA GLY A 68 8.54 2.31 -0.81
C GLY A 68 7.35 1.52 -1.37
N ILE A 69 6.56 2.08 -2.30
CA ILE A 69 5.41 1.36 -2.87
C ILE A 69 5.87 0.20 -3.76
N LYS A 70 6.87 0.39 -4.61
CA LYS A 70 7.44 -0.67 -5.46
C LYS A 70 8.13 -1.80 -4.69
N ASP A 71 8.38 -1.63 -3.39
CA ASP A 71 9.01 -2.66 -2.57
C ASP A 71 8.03 -3.79 -2.21
N TYR A 72 6.72 -3.50 -2.25
CA TYR A 72 5.67 -4.48 -1.94
C TYR A 72 4.62 -4.65 -3.03
N VAL A 73 4.44 -3.70 -3.95
CA VAL A 73 3.55 -3.89 -5.11
C VAL A 73 4.31 -4.59 -6.23
N ILE A 74 3.91 -5.81 -6.53
CA ILE A 74 4.43 -6.62 -7.64
C ILE A 74 3.38 -6.58 -8.75
N ASP A 75 3.75 -6.01 -9.89
CA ASP A 75 2.84 -5.78 -11.02
C ASP A 75 2.18 -7.09 -11.48
N GLY A 76 0.86 -7.08 -11.56
CA GLY A 76 0.06 -8.25 -11.92
C GLY A 76 -0.05 -9.34 -10.85
N LYS A 77 0.58 -9.20 -9.65
CA LYS A 77 0.52 -10.20 -8.57
C LYS A 77 -0.10 -9.67 -7.28
N THR A 78 0.33 -8.50 -6.81
CA THR A 78 -0.20 -7.87 -5.60
C THR A 78 -0.91 -6.56 -5.89
N GLY A 79 -0.99 -6.19 -7.16
CA GLY A 79 -1.59 -4.97 -7.65
C GLY A 79 -0.91 -4.47 -8.91
N TYR A 80 -0.92 -3.17 -9.12
CA TYR A 80 -0.33 -2.53 -10.28
C TYR A 80 0.41 -1.24 -9.91
N LEU A 81 1.49 -0.97 -10.63
CA LEU A 81 2.27 0.26 -10.51
C LEU A 81 1.94 1.21 -11.66
N CYS A 82 1.70 2.47 -11.34
CA CYS A 82 1.41 3.53 -12.28
C CYS A 82 2.44 4.65 -12.16
N SER A 83 2.68 5.37 -13.26
CA SER A 83 3.48 6.58 -13.20
C SER A 83 2.81 7.62 -12.29
N PRO A 84 3.56 8.28 -11.38
CA PRO A 84 2.99 9.35 -10.56
C PRO A 84 2.36 10.44 -11.45
N ARG A 85 1.18 10.95 -11.07
CA ARG A 85 0.37 11.95 -11.79
C ARG A 85 -0.30 11.47 -13.09
N ASP A 86 -0.17 10.20 -13.44
CA ASP A 86 -0.86 9.61 -14.59
C ASP A 86 -2.21 9.04 -14.15
N ALA A 87 -3.22 9.92 -14.09
CA ALA A 87 -4.55 9.53 -13.64
C ALA A 87 -5.21 8.49 -14.56
N ASP A 88 -4.91 8.53 -15.84
CA ASP A 88 -5.47 7.59 -16.82
C ASP A 88 -4.90 6.19 -16.59
N ALA A 89 -3.59 6.06 -16.35
CA ALA A 89 -2.98 4.78 -15.97
C ALA A 89 -3.59 4.22 -14.67
N PHE A 90 -3.86 5.06 -13.67
CA PHE A 90 -4.56 4.61 -12.46
C PHE A 90 -5.98 4.13 -12.77
N ALA A 91 -6.74 4.87 -13.57
CA ALA A 91 -8.10 4.50 -13.96
C ALA A 91 -8.12 3.15 -14.71
N ASP A 92 -7.21 2.94 -15.65
CA ASP A 92 -7.09 1.68 -16.40
C ASP A 92 -6.81 0.49 -15.47
N LYS A 93 -5.90 0.64 -14.48
CA LYS A 93 -5.58 -0.42 -13.52
C LYS A 93 -6.72 -0.69 -12.54
N ILE A 94 -7.42 0.35 -12.10
CA ILE A 94 -8.64 0.20 -11.30
C ILE A 94 -9.72 -0.53 -12.11
N GLN A 95 -9.87 -0.20 -13.39
CA GLN A 95 -10.82 -0.86 -14.28
C GLN A 95 -10.49 -2.35 -14.46
N LEU A 96 -9.22 -2.73 -14.61
CA LEU A 96 -8.81 -4.14 -14.63
C LEU A 96 -9.18 -4.87 -13.36
N LEU A 97 -9.01 -4.23 -12.20
CA LEU A 97 -9.37 -4.79 -10.90
C LEU A 97 -10.86 -4.64 -10.56
N SER A 98 -11.70 -4.08 -11.42
CA SER A 98 -13.17 -4.16 -11.27
C SER A 98 -13.67 -5.59 -11.44
N ASP A 99 -12.94 -6.43 -12.17
CA ASP A 99 -13.18 -7.86 -12.25
C ASP A 99 -12.88 -8.54 -10.90
N LYS A 100 -13.86 -9.26 -10.39
CA LYS A 100 -13.77 -9.97 -9.11
C LYS A 100 -12.75 -11.11 -9.16
N GLU A 101 -12.69 -11.85 -10.24
CA GLU A 101 -11.78 -12.99 -10.39
C GLU A 101 -10.31 -12.49 -10.41
N ALA A 102 -10.04 -11.37 -11.08
CA ALA A 102 -8.73 -10.74 -11.08
C ALA A 102 -8.28 -10.40 -9.65
N ARG A 103 -9.15 -9.77 -8.84
CA ARG A 103 -8.83 -9.45 -7.45
C ARG A 103 -8.62 -10.70 -6.59
N PHE A 104 -9.48 -11.71 -6.75
CA PHE A 104 -9.38 -12.96 -5.99
C PHE A 104 -8.08 -13.72 -6.30
N SER A 105 -7.64 -13.72 -7.55
CA SER A 105 -6.38 -14.38 -7.94
C SER A 105 -5.16 -13.77 -7.26
N MET A 106 -5.20 -12.47 -6.95
CA MET A 106 -4.12 -11.74 -6.30
C MET A 106 -4.09 -11.90 -4.77
N ARG A 107 -5.22 -12.23 -4.15
CA ARG A 107 -5.40 -12.18 -2.69
C ARG A 107 -4.33 -12.94 -1.90
N LYS A 108 -4.00 -14.16 -2.32
CA LYS A 108 -2.98 -14.96 -1.67
C LYS A 108 -1.61 -14.29 -1.73
N ALA A 109 -1.22 -13.83 -2.92
CA ALA A 109 0.06 -13.15 -3.12
C ALA A 109 0.15 -11.83 -2.34
N CYS A 110 -0.96 -11.10 -2.17
CA CYS A 110 -1.01 -9.91 -1.34
C CYS A 110 -0.65 -10.24 0.12
N VAL A 111 -1.31 -11.23 0.70
CA VAL A 111 -1.05 -11.64 2.09
C VAL A 111 0.38 -12.13 2.26
N GLU A 112 0.86 -13.02 1.37
CA GLU A 112 2.22 -13.55 1.41
C GLU A 112 3.27 -12.43 1.32
N LYS A 113 3.03 -11.43 0.47
CA LYS A 113 3.94 -10.28 0.35
C LYS A 113 3.95 -9.40 1.59
N ALA A 114 2.79 -9.18 2.21
CA ALA A 114 2.69 -8.40 3.45
C ALA A 114 3.43 -9.07 4.62
N GLU A 115 3.50 -10.41 4.67
CA GLU A 115 4.22 -11.15 5.70
C GLU A 115 5.71 -10.78 5.77
N GLU A 116 6.33 -10.39 4.65
CA GLU A 116 7.73 -9.96 4.62
C GLU A 116 8.00 -8.70 5.47
N PHE A 117 6.96 -7.92 5.73
CA PHE A 117 7.00 -6.64 6.46
C PHE A 117 6.56 -6.77 7.92
N ARG A 118 6.46 -7.98 8.45
CA ARG A 118 6.10 -8.21 9.85
C ARG A 118 7.15 -7.62 10.79
N LEU A 119 6.67 -7.08 11.90
CA LEU A 119 7.51 -6.42 12.89
C LEU A 119 8.55 -7.37 13.51
N ASP A 120 8.19 -8.62 13.76
CA ASP A 120 9.09 -9.62 14.31
C ASP A 120 10.24 -9.96 13.35
N ILE A 121 9.99 -9.99 12.04
CA ILE A 121 11.03 -10.16 11.01
C ILE A 121 12.01 -8.99 11.05
N SER A 122 11.50 -7.75 11.04
CA SER A 122 12.32 -6.54 11.12
C SER A 122 13.15 -6.50 12.41
N HIS A 123 12.56 -6.87 13.55
CA HIS A 123 13.27 -6.96 14.83
C HIS A 123 14.37 -8.01 14.80
N GLN A 124 14.12 -9.18 14.19
CA GLN A 124 15.14 -10.22 14.10
C GLN A 124 16.29 -9.80 13.20
N GLN A 125 16.02 -9.16 12.07
CA GLN A 125 17.05 -8.62 11.18
C GLN A 125 17.91 -7.58 11.89
N MET A 126 17.30 -6.66 12.63
CA MET A 126 18.02 -5.65 13.40
C MET A 126 18.91 -6.28 14.47
N LYS A 127 18.39 -7.26 15.23
CA LYS A 127 19.19 -8.01 16.21
C LYS A 127 20.41 -8.69 15.58
N ASN A 128 20.25 -9.26 14.40
CA ASN A 128 21.35 -9.91 13.69
C ASN A 128 22.42 -8.91 13.25
N ILE A 129 22.02 -7.72 12.76
CA ILE A 129 22.93 -6.64 12.40
C ILE A 129 23.77 -6.22 13.62
N TYR A 130 23.12 -5.96 14.75
CA TYR A 130 23.83 -5.58 15.98
C TYR A 130 24.78 -6.67 16.48
N LYS A 131 24.40 -7.94 16.45
CA LYS A 131 25.27 -9.04 16.84
C LYS A 131 26.52 -9.12 15.95
N ASN A 132 26.36 -8.99 14.64
CA ASN A 132 27.49 -9.03 13.71
C ASN A 132 28.48 -7.88 13.97
N LEU A 133 27.97 -6.66 14.17
CA LEU A 133 28.81 -5.50 14.49
C LEU A 133 29.61 -5.67 15.80
N LEU A 134 28.99 -6.25 16.83
CA LEU A 134 29.67 -6.53 18.11
C LEU A 134 30.77 -7.58 17.94
N HIS A 135 30.53 -8.65 17.20
CA HIS A 135 31.54 -9.68 16.93
C HIS A 135 32.70 -9.16 16.07
N GLU A 136 32.46 -8.24 15.14
CA GLU A 136 33.52 -7.59 14.38
C GLU A 136 34.43 -6.74 15.27
N GLN A 137 33.88 -6.01 16.24
CA GLN A 137 34.65 -5.22 17.19
C GLN A 137 35.52 -6.07 18.13
N GLU A 138 35.08 -7.28 18.48
CA GLU A 138 35.87 -8.21 19.31
C GLU A 138 37.05 -8.84 18.54
N ARG A 139 36.98 -8.93 17.20
CA ARG A 139 38.06 -9.46 16.34
C ARG A 139 39.17 -8.47 16.03
N VAL A 140 38.92 -7.19 16.27
CA VAL A 140 39.88 -6.10 15.98
C VAL A 140 40.70 -5.71 17.22
N LYS A 141 40.40 -6.32 18.37
CA LYS A 141 41.21 -6.20 19.61
C LYS A 141 42.16 -7.37 19.75
#